data_b117c8bb5b457b6f2fb9023082dc0041
#
_entry.id   b117c8bb5b457b6f2fb9023082dc0041
#
_cell.length_a   1.000
_cell.length_b   1.000
_cell.length_c   1.000
_cell.angle_alpha   90.00
_cell.angle_beta   90.00
_cell.angle_gamma   90.00
#
_symmetry.space_group_name_H-M   'P 1'
#
loop_
_entity.id
_entity.type
_entity.pdbx_description
1 polymer ?
#
loop_
_entity_poly.entity_id
_entity_poly.type
_entity_poly.pdbx_seq_one_letter_code
_entity_poly.pdbx_strand_id
1 'polypeptide(L)'
;MGTFVQWRAEWNAVPTPSYLVYEELLEKNLRILAEVAEDTGAKVLLAQKCFSMYHYYPLIGRYLAGTTASGIYEARLSQEEMGKENHVFKPAYEEDELHRLAAICDHIIFNSFAQWERFGAQTRAAGVSCGIRINPECSTQEHAIYDPCAPGSRLGVKIADFREDLLDGLDGLHFHTLCEQGADALALTLEAVE
;
A
#
# COMPACT_ATOMS: atom_id res chain seq x y z
N MET A 1 -14.93 -26.00 -0.22
CA MET A 1 -14.60 -25.79 -1.65
C MET A 1 -15.81 -26.16 -2.48
N GLY A 2 -16.57 -25.18 -2.97
CA GLY A 2 -17.63 -25.44 -3.94
C GLY A 2 -16.98 -25.99 -5.22
N THR A 3 -17.57 -27.01 -5.80
CA THR A 3 -17.02 -27.62 -7.00
C THR A 3 -17.09 -26.61 -8.14
N PHE A 4 -16.08 -26.58 -9.00
CA PHE A 4 -15.95 -25.71 -10.18
C PHE A 4 -17.21 -25.68 -11.08
N VAL A 5 -18.05 -26.71 -10.97
CA VAL A 5 -19.31 -26.87 -11.70
C VAL A 5 -20.45 -26.01 -11.15
N GLN A 6 -20.51 -25.79 -9.84
CA GLN A 6 -21.55 -24.98 -9.22
C GLN A 6 -21.41 -23.49 -9.58
N TRP A 7 -20.19 -23.01 -9.69
CA TRP A 7 -19.86 -21.62 -10.06
C TRP A 7 -20.20 -21.30 -11.53
N ARG A 8 -20.12 -22.27 -12.43
CA ARG A 8 -20.48 -22.08 -13.85
C ARG A 8 -21.94 -21.77 -14.09
N ALA A 9 -22.86 -22.30 -13.29
CA ALA A 9 -24.29 -22.03 -13.44
C ALA A 9 -24.63 -20.56 -13.12
N GLU A 10 -24.00 -20.01 -12.11
CA GLU A 10 -24.16 -18.59 -11.74
C GLU A 10 -23.55 -17.66 -12.79
N TRP A 11 -22.40 -18.01 -13.38
CA TRP A 11 -21.75 -17.21 -14.42
C TRP A 11 -22.60 -17.06 -15.68
N ASN A 12 -23.36 -18.06 -16.05
CA ASN A 12 -24.23 -18.01 -17.23
C ASN A 12 -25.40 -17.01 -17.07
N ALA A 13 -25.71 -16.60 -15.85
CA ALA A 13 -26.75 -15.60 -15.58
C ALA A 13 -26.22 -14.15 -15.58
N VAL A 14 -24.89 -13.97 -15.65
CA VAL A 14 -24.26 -12.65 -15.59
C VAL A 14 -23.98 -12.13 -16.99
N PRO A 15 -24.41 -10.88 -17.33
CA PRO A 15 -24.06 -10.26 -18.59
C PRO A 15 -22.55 -10.16 -18.79
N THR A 16 -22.06 -10.37 -20.00
CA THR A 16 -20.63 -10.25 -20.33
C THR A 16 -20.36 -9.01 -21.18
N PRO A 17 -19.21 -8.33 -21.01
CA PRO A 17 -18.12 -8.62 -20.05
C PRO A 17 -18.46 -8.12 -18.64
N SER A 18 -18.12 -8.91 -17.61
CA SER A 18 -18.37 -8.54 -16.21
C SER A 18 -17.31 -9.12 -15.29
N TYR A 19 -17.01 -8.42 -14.20
CA TYR A 19 -16.31 -8.98 -13.04
C TYR A 19 -17.34 -9.49 -12.05
N LEU A 20 -17.14 -10.70 -11.56
CA LEU A 20 -18.00 -11.33 -10.55
C LEU A 20 -17.24 -11.44 -9.23
N VAL A 21 -17.77 -10.82 -8.19
CA VAL A 21 -17.22 -10.93 -6.84
C VAL A 21 -18.14 -11.81 -6.00
N TYR A 22 -17.55 -12.81 -5.37
CA TYR A 22 -18.22 -13.65 -4.37
C TYR A 22 -18.02 -13.02 -2.99
N GLU A 23 -19.01 -12.30 -2.51
CA GLU A 23 -18.93 -11.54 -1.26
C GLU A 23 -18.59 -12.42 -0.05
N GLU A 24 -19.18 -13.62 0.03
CA GLU A 24 -18.87 -14.58 1.10
C GLU A 24 -17.39 -15.01 1.12
N LEU A 25 -16.77 -15.15 -0.06
CA LEU A 25 -15.36 -15.51 -0.15
C LEU A 25 -14.46 -14.30 0.14
N LEU A 26 -14.86 -13.12 -0.29
CA LEU A 26 -14.20 -11.88 0.06
C LEU A 26 -14.21 -11.70 1.60
N GLU A 27 -15.36 -11.82 2.22
CA GLU A 27 -15.50 -11.69 3.67
C GLU A 27 -14.69 -12.74 4.43
N LYS A 28 -14.65 -13.99 3.94
CA LYS A 28 -13.82 -15.04 4.54
C LYS A 28 -12.32 -14.68 4.50
N ASN A 29 -11.85 -14.13 3.39
CA ASN A 29 -10.46 -13.68 3.27
C ASN A 29 -10.18 -12.48 4.19
N LEU A 30 -11.12 -11.55 4.31
CA LEU A 30 -10.99 -10.39 5.20
C LEU A 30 -10.90 -10.80 6.68
N ARG A 31 -11.63 -11.85 7.10
CA ARG A 31 -11.53 -12.39 8.46
C ARG A 31 -10.14 -12.93 8.77
N ILE A 32 -9.51 -13.63 7.82
CA ILE A 32 -8.12 -14.12 7.98
C ILE A 32 -7.16 -12.94 8.18
N LEU A 33 -7.31 -11.87 7.39
CA LEU A 33 -6.46 -10.68 7.51
C LEU A 33 -6.69 -9.95 8.84
N ALA A 34 -7.95 -9.91 9.31
CA ALA A 34 -8.29 -9.31 10.61
C ALA A 34 -7.70 -10.12 11.78
N GLU A 35 -7.76 -11.45 11.72
CA GLU A 35 -7.12 -12.34 12.70
C GLU A 35 -5.59 -12.10 12.77
N VAL A 36 -4.94 -12.00 11.61
CA VAL A 36 -3.48 -11.69 11.57
C VAL A 36 -3.20 -10.31 12.17
N ALA A 37 -4.02 -9.31 11.87
CA ALA A 37 -3.88 -7.97 12.42
C ALA A 37 -4.04 -7.96 13.96
N GLU A 38 -5.02 -8.71 14.49
CA GLU A 38 -5.24 -8.87 15.92
C GLU A 38 -4.10 -9.58 16.62
N ASP A 39 -3.61 -10.69 16.04
CA ASP A 39 -2.53 -11.50 16.63
C ASP A 39 -1.18 -10.79 16.65
N THR A 40 -0.92 -9.94 15.66
CA THR A 40 0.39 -9.26 15.49
C THR A 40 0.41 -7.81 15.95
N GLY A 41 -0.74 -7.19 16.12
CA GLY A 41 -0.88 -5.74 16.33
C GLY A 41 -0.60 -4.90 15.07
N ALA A 42 -0.38 -5.54 13.92
CA ALA A 42 -0.14 -4.84 12.66
C ALA A 42 -1.45 -4.29 12.06
N LYS A 43 -1.36 -3.19 11.35
CA LYS A 43 -2.48 -2.66 10.57
C LYS A 43 -2.42 -3.19 9.14
N VAL A 44 -3.48 -3.83 8.69
CA VAL A 44 -3.61 -4.28 7.30
C VAL A 44 -4.40 -3.24 6.52
N LEU A 45 -3.86 -2.81 5.39
CA LEU A 45 -4.45 -1.82 4.49
C LEU A 45 -4.80 -2.45 3.14
N LEU A 46 -5.91 -2.01 2.55
CA LEU A 46 -6.27 -2.38 1.18
C LEU A 46 -5.40 -1.60 0.19
N ALA A 47 -4.64 -2.31 -0.65
CA ALA A 47 -3.96 -1.70 -1.78
C ALA A 47 -4.94 -1.49 -2.95
N GLN A 48 -5.36 -0.24 -3.17
CA GLN A 48 -6.39 0.08 -4.16
C GLN A 48 -5.96 -0.26 -5.59
N LYS A 49 -4.68 -0.20 -5.90
CA LYS A 49 -4.14 -0.61 -7.22
C LYS A 49 -4.44 -2.07 -7.58
N CYS A 50 -4.66 -2.95 -6.61
CA CYS A 50 -4.99 -4.35 -6.87
C CYS A 50 -6.49 -4.63 -6.75
N PHE A 51 -7.22 -3.84 -5.96
CA PHE A 51 -8.67 -3.98 -5.79
C PHE A 51 -9.31 -2.63 -5.48
N SER A 52 -9.98 -2.05 -6.47
CA SER A 52 -10.67 -0.75 -6.36
C SER A 52 -12.17 -0.82 -6.61
N MET A 53 -12.79 -1.97 -6.36
CA MET A 53 -14.25 -2.10 -6.40
C MET A 53 -14.86 -1.47 -5.15
N TYR A 54 -14.96 -0.14 -5.17
CA TYR A 54 -15.34 0.69 -4.03
C TYR A 54 -16.71 0.34 -3.43
N HIS A 55 -17.61 -0.29 -4.19
CA HIS A 55 -18.87 -0.83 -3.66
C HIS A 55 -18.64 -1.73 -2.42
N TYR A 56 -17.50 -2.42 -2.33
CA TYR A 56 -17.14 -3.29 -1.22
C TYR A 56 -16.32 -2.58 -0.12
N TYR A 57 -15.97 -1.32 -0.27
CA TYR A 57 -15.18 -0.61 0.76
C TYR A 57 -15.85 -0.53 2.12
N PRO A 58 -17.20 -0.36 2.24
CA PRO A 58 -17.87 -0.46 3.53
C PRO A 58 -17.74 -1.84 4.18
N LEU A 59 -17.76 -2.92 3.40
CA LEU A 59 -17.52 -4.28 3.89
C LEU A 59 -16.05 -4.44 4.31
N ILE A 60 -15.11 -4.10 3.45
CA ILE A 60 -13.67 -4.23 3.68
C ILE A 60 -13.24 -3.40 4.90
N GLY A 61 -13.75 -2.20 5.05
CA GLY A 61 -13.47 -1.31 6.17
C GLY A 61 -13.93 -1.82 7.53
N ARG A 62 -14.79 -2.84 7.60
CA ARG A 62 -15.11 -3.53 8.87
C ARG A 62 -13.95 -4.38 9.40
N TYR A 63 -13.06 -4.82 8.52
CA TYR A 63 -11.97 -5.75 8.81
C TYR A 63 -10.59 -5.11 8.73
N LEU A 64 -10.37 -4.21 7.78
CA LEU A 64 -9.08 -3.58 7.54
C LEU A 64 -9.00 -2.17 8.16
N ALA A 65 -7.79 -1.74 8.45
CA ALA A 65 -7.53 -0.44 9.08
C ALA A 65 -7.73 0.75 8.13
N GLY A 66 -7.62 0.54 6.82
CA GLY A 66 -7.75 1.58 5.82
C GLY A 66 -7.26 1.14 4.44
N THR A 67 -6.76 2.08 3.66
CA THR A 67 -6.27 1.86 2.31
C THR A 67 -4.87 2.41 2.08
N THR A 68 -4.21 1.94 1.02
CA THR A 68 -3.04 2.59 0.45
C THR A 68 -3.30 3.01 -0.98
N ALA A 69 -2.88 4.23 -1.32
CA ALA A 69 -3.10 4.92 -2.58
C ALA A 69 -1.78 5.15 -3.33
N SER A 70 -1.85 5.15 -4.66
CA SER A 70 -0.74 5.48 -5.55
C SER A 70 -0.81 6.91 -6.11
N GLY A 71 -1.77 7.71 -5.65
CA GLY A 71 -1.96 9.10 -6.03
C GLY A 71 -3.31 9.66 -5.59
N ILE A 72 -3.58 10.89 -6.01
CA ILE A 72 -4.73 11.68 -5.52
C ILE A 72 -6.10 11.02 -5.80
N TYR A 73 -6.26 10.33 -6.92
CA TYR A 73 -7.56 9.74 -7.27
C TYR A 73 -7.91 8.56 -6.37
N GLU A 74 -6.95 7.68 -6.09
CA GLU A 74 -7.14 6.59 -5.14
C GLU A 74 -7.30 7.12 -3.71
N ALA A 75 -6.53 8.14 -3.32
CA ALA A 75 -6.65 8.76 -2.00
C ALA A 75 -8.05 9.39 -1.78
N ARG A 76 -8.60 10.04 -2.79
CA ARG A 76 -9.98 10.55 -2.75
C ARG A 76 -11.01 9.43 -2.67
N LEU A 77 -10.83 8.37 -3.47
CA LEU A 77 -11.70 7.21 -3.43
C LEU A 77 -11.73 6.57 -2.03
N SER A 78 -10.57 6.47 -1.38
CA SER A 78 -10.48 6.03 0.00
C SER A 78 -11.28 6.90 0.96
N GLN A 79 -11.06 8.20 0.88
CA GLN A 79 -11.74 9.18 1.74
C GLN A 79 -13.27 9.14 1.56
N GLU A 80 -13.72 9.08 0.31
CA GLU A 80 -15.14 9.16 -0.04
C GLU A 80 -15.90 7.85 0.28
N GLU A 81 -15.26 6.68 0.10
CA GLU A 81 -15.95 5.38 0.10
C GLU A 81 -15.61 4.51 1.32
N MET A 82 -14.42 4.64 1.93
CA MET A 82 -14.05 3.86 3.11
C MET A 82 -14.03 4.70 4.39
N GLY A 83 -13.47 5.92 4.34
CA GLY A 83 -13.45 6.85 5.45
C GLY A 83 -12.61 6.39 6.65
N LYS A 84 -11.54 5.60 6.40
CA LYS A 84 -10.58 5.11 7.40
C LYS A 84 -9.17 5.61 7.09
N GLU A 85 -8.13 5.04 7.70
CA GLU A 85 -6.75 5.45 7.44
C GLU A 85 -6.44 5.44 5.94
N ASN A 86 -5.87 6.53 5.47
CA ASN A 86 -5.57 6.77 4.06
C ASN A 86 -4.07 7.04 3.90
N HIS A 87 -3.34 6.05 3.40
CA HIS A 87 -1.91 6.13 3.19
C HIS A 87 -1.62 6.36 1.71
N VAL A 88 -0.59 7.15 1.40
CA VAL A 88 -0.18 7.35 0.01
C VAL A 88 1.32 7.22 -0.16
N PHE A 89 1.70 6.49 -1.22
CA PHE A 89 3.04 6.49 -1.77
C PHE A 89 2.99 6.66 -3.29
N LYS A 90 3.80 7.59 -3.79
CA LYS A 90 4.15 7.70 -5.22
C LYS A 90 5.60 8.16 -5.37
N PRO A 91 6.29 7.76 -6.48
CA PRO A 91 7.70 8.07 -6.66
C PRO A 91 8.03 9.56 -6.80
N ALA A 92 7.07 10.36 -7.24
CA ALA A 92 7.23 11.80 -7.40
C ALA A 92 5.94 12.54 -7.04
N TYR A 93 6.06 13.64 -6.31
CA TYR A 93 4.96 14.52 -5.95
C TYR A 93 5.12 15.87 -6.64
N GLU A 94 4.00 16.36 -7.17
CA GLU A 94 3.85 17.77 -7.54
C GLU A 94 3.29 18.54 -6.34
N GLU A 95 3.65 19.81 -6.21
CA GLU A 95 3.34 20.62 -5.03
C GLU A 95 1.83 20.77 -4.80
N ASP A 96 1.08 21.09 -5.87
CA ASP A 96 -0.38 21.26 -5.80
C ASP A 96 -1.09 19.93 -5.47
N GLU A 97 -0.57 18.81 -5.98
CA GLU A 97 -1.10 17.49 -5.67
C GLU A 97 -0.82 17.12 -4.21
N LEU A 98 0.39 17.40 -3.74
CA LEU A 98 0.79 17.10 -2.36
C LEU A 98 -0.05 17.86 -1.35
N HIS A 99 -0.35 19.15 -1.60
CA HIS A 99 -1.26 19.91 -0.75
C HIS A 99 -2.64 19.27 -0.63
N ARG A 100 -3.18 18.77 -1.76
CA ARG A 100 -4.46 18.08 -1.77
C ARG A 100 -4.41 16.73 -1.06
N LEU A 101 -3.30 16.00 -1.21
CA LEU A 101 -3.07 14.73 -0.50
C LEU A 101 -2.94 14.96 1.00
N ALA A 102 -2.19 15.98 1.42
CA ALA A 102 -2.02 16.30 2.84
C ALA A 102 -3.33 16.69 3.55
N ALA A 103 -4.33 17.11 2.80
CA ALA A 103 -5.65 17.43 3.34
C ALA A 103 -6.55 16.21 3.57
N ILE A 104 -6.21 15.03 3.00
CA ILE A 104 -7.07 13.84 3.00
C ILE A 104 -6.36 12.54 3.38
N CYS A 105 -5.03 12.55 3.51
CA CYS A 105 -4.25 11.38 3.88
C CYS A 105 -3.75 11.49 5.32
N ASP A 106 -3.69 10.37 6.01
CA ASP A 106 -3.11 10.24 7.35
C ASP A 106 -1.60 10.01 7.29
N HIS A 107 -1.13 9.35 6.22
CA HIS A 107 0.29 9.02 6.02
C HIS A 107 0.74 9.32 4.59
N ILE A 108 1.87 10.01 4.46
CA ILE A 108 2.53 10.28 3.17
C ILE A 108 3.95 9.75 3.21
N ILE A 109 4.29 8.92 2.22
CA ILE A 109 5.62 8.31 2.09
C ILE A 109 6.38 9.01 0.98
N PHE A 110 7.54 9.59 1.29
CA PHE A 110 8.45 10.21 0.34
C PHE A 110 9.41 9.16 -0.26
N ASN A 111 9.77 9.34 -1.51
CA ASN A 111 10.65 8.42 -2.23
C ASN A 111 12.14 8.75 -2.05
N SER A 112 12.48 9.94 -1.60
CA SER A 112 13.86 10.40 -1.43
C SER A 112 13.97 11.49 -0.37
N PHE A 113 15.18 11.65 0.20
CA PHE A 113 15.44 12.76 1.13
C PHE A 113 15.27 14.13 0.48
N ALA A 114 15.54 14.28 -0.82
CA ALA A 114 15.28 15.54 -1.52
C ALA A 114 13.78 15.91 -1.53
N GLN A 115 12.88 14.93 -1.65
CA GLN A 115 11.44 15.19 -1.47
C GLN A 115 11.10 15.52 -0.02
N TRP A 116 11.68 14.81 0.93
CA TRP A 116 11.50 15.05 2.36
C TRP A 116 11.93 16.47 2.75
N GLU A 117 13.14 16.90 2.36
CA GLU A 117 13.63 18.26 2.61
C GLU A 117 12.73 19.32 1.97
N ARG A 118 12.21 19.06 0.76
CA ARG A 118 11.34 20.01 0.07
C ARG A 118 9.96 20.11 0.67
N PHE A 119 9.38 19.01 1.08
CA PHE A 119 7.95 18.91 1.35
C PHE A 119 7.60 18.51 2.80
N GLY A 120 8.54 17.96 3.55
CA GLY A 120 8.28 17.37 4.86
C GLY A 120 7.71 18.36 5.86
N ALA A 121 8.28 19.55 5.94
CA ALA A 121 7.84 20.57 6.91
C ALA A 121 6.36 20.97 6.70
N GLN A 122 5.95 21.20 5.46
CA GLN A 122 4.56 21.56 5.16
C GLN A 122 3.59 20.40 5.35
N THR A 123 4.01 19.17 5.02
CA THR A 123 3.19 17.97 5.20
C THR A 123 2.93 17.70 6.68
N ARG A 124 3.96 17.79 7.51
CA ARG A 124 3.83 17.68 8.97
C ARG A 124 2.99 18.80 9.59
N ALA A 125 3.11 20.01 9.09
CA ALA A 125 2.29 21.14 9.55
C ALA A 125 0.80 20.92 9.28
N ALA A 126 0.44 20.09 8.28
CA ALA A 126 -0.92 19.66 8.04
C ALA A 126 -1.38 18.50 8.96
N GLY A 127 -0.53 18.02 9.88
CA GLY A 127 -0.84 16.94 10.82
C GLY A 127 -0.67 15.52 10.24
N VAL A 128 -0.03 15.39 9.09
CA VAL A 128 0.16 14.11 8.38
C VAL A 128 1.44 13.41 8.88
N SER A 129 1.34 12.12 9.16
CA SER A 129 2.50 11.28 9.45
C SER A 129 3.34 11.07 8.20
N CYS A 130 4.65 11.20 8.33
CA CYS A 130 5.59 11.16 7.22
C CYS A 130 6.53 9.97 7.32
N GLY A 131 6.70 9.25 6.22
CA GLY A 131 7.69 8.19 6.10
C GLY A 131 8.58 8.35 4.89
N ILE A 132 9.67 7.59 4.87
CA ILE A 132 10.56 7.53 3.71
C ILE A 132 10.63 6.11 3.17
N ARG A 133 10.56 5.97 1.85
CA ARG A 133 10.78 4.68 1.21
C ARG A 133 12.26 4.40 1.12
N ILE A 134 12.64 3.23 1.60
CA ILE A 134 13.98 2.67 1.46
C ILE A 134 14.00 1.59 0.36
N ASN A 135 15.14 1.43 -0.27
CA ASN A 135 15.45 0.31 -1.15
C ASN A 135 16.48 -0.57 -0.43
N PRO A 136 16.08 -1.71 0.12
CA PRO A 136 17.00 -2.58 0.86
C PRO A 136 18.00 -3.32 -0.03
N GLU A 137 17.95 -3.10 -1.36
CA GLU A 137 18.79 -3.77 -2.36
C GLU A 137 18.73 -5.31 -2.27
N CYS A 138 17.65 -5.80 -1.65
CA CYS A 138 17.31 -7.21 -1.48
C CYS A 138 15.95 -7.48 -2.10
N SER A 139 15.89 -8.42 -3.05
CA SER A 139 14.66 -8.88 -3.66
C SER A 139 14.77 -10.36 -4.02
N THR A 140 13.68 -11.08 -3.82
CA THR A 140 13.53 -12.48 -4.20
C THR A 140 12.70 -12.64 -5.48
N GLN A 141 12.51 -11.56 -6.26
CA GLN A 141 11.78 -11.58 -7.52
C GLN A 141 12.56 -12.34 -8.60
N GLU A 142 11.89 -13.30 -9.26
CA GLU A 142 12.50 -14.07 -10.34
C GLU A 142 12.70 -13.26 -11.63
N HIS A 143 11.85 -12.25 -11.83
CA HIS A 143 11.86 -11.42 -13.04
C HIS A 143 12.26 -9.98 -12.74
N ALA A 144 13.37 -9.55 -13.34
CA ALA A 144 13.93 -8.20 -13.13
C ALA A 144 12.93 -7.06 -13.45
N ILE A 145 11.97 -7.26 -14.35
CA ILE A 145 10.94 -6.27 -14.69
C ILE A 145 9.99 -5.96 -13.53
N TYR A 146 9.83 -6.91 -12.60
CA TYR A 146 8.98 -6.77 -11.40
C TYR A 146 9.80 -6.51 -10.14
N ASP A 147 11.12 -6.46 -10.25
CA ASP A 147 12.03 -6.25 -9.13
C ASP A 147 12.22 -4.76 -8.85
N PRO A 148 11.63 -4.21 -7.77
CA PRO A 148 11.81 -2.82 -7.40
C PRO A 148 13.21 -2.49 -6.88
N CYS A 149 14.03 -3.51 -6.59
CA CYS A 149 15.42 -3.38 -6.15
C CYS A 149 16.43 -3.63 -7.29
N ALA A 150 15.97 -3.87 -8.53
CA ALA A 150 16.85 -4.11 -9.67
C ALA A 150 17.87 -2.96 -9.87
N PRO A 151 19.05 -3.25 -10.41
CA PRO A 151 20.04 -2.21 -10.74
C PRO A 151 19.41 -1.09 -11.59
N GLY A 152 19.61 0.17 -11.16
CA GLY A 152 19.01 1.33 -11.81
C GLY A 152 17.59 1.66 -11.36
N SER A 153 17.00 0.92 -10.44
CA SER A 153 15.73 1.30 -9.81
C SER A 153 15.82 2.68 -9.15
N ARG A 154 14.77 3.48 -9.32
CA ARG A 154 14.62 4.80 -8.70
C ARG A 154 13.63 4.79 -7.51
N LEU A 155 13.25 3.59 -7.04
CA LEU A 155 12.26 3.41 -6.01
C LEU A 155 12.93 3.26 -4.64
N GLY A 156 12.80 4.30 -3.82
CA GLY A 156 13.33 4.34 -2.47
C GLY A 156 14.83 4.72 -2.39
N VAL A 157 15.23 5.04 -1.19
CA VAL A 157 16.61 5.43 -0.84
C VAL A 157 17.44 4.18 -0.59
N LYS A 158 18.60 4.08 -1.25
CA LYS A 158 19.57 3.01 -1.01
C LYS A 158 20.41 3.31 0.23
N ILE A 159 21.02 2.28 0.81
CA ILE A 159 21.86 2.45 2.01
C ILE A 159 23.02 3.45 1.78
N ALA A 160 23.61 3.45 0.57
CA ALA A 160 24.69 4.38 0.21
C ALA A 160 24.26 5.85 0.19
N ASP A 161 22.96 6.12 0.00
CA ASP A 161 22.37 7.46 -0.08
C ASP A 161 21.56 7.81 1.18
N PHE A 162 21.59 6.95 2.20
CA PHE A 162 20.82 7.13 3.41
C PHE A 162 21.39 8.26 4.27
N ARG A 163 20.51 9.11 4.82
CA ARG A 163 20.85 10.32 5.53
C ARG A 163 20.26 10.27 6.95
N GLU A 164 21.03 9.75 7.89
CA GLU A 164 20.62 9.68 9.30
C GLU A 164 20.37 11.07 9.91
N ASP A 165 21.09 12.07 9.42
CA ASP A 165 20.94 13.47 9.85
C ASP A 165 19.62 14.12 9.42
N LEU A 166 18.85 13.49 8.54
CA LEU A 166 17.55 13.96 8.03
C LEU A 166 16.36 13.15 8.54
N LEU A 167 16.55 12.32 9.55
CA LEU A 167 15.46 11.48 10.11
C LEU A 167 14.51 12.24 11.02
N ASP A 168 14.91 13.42 11.53
CA ASP A 168 14.05 14.18 12.43
C ASP A 168 12.71 14.53 11.77
N GLY A 169 11.64 14.06 12.42
CA GLY A 169 10.28 14.25 11.94
C GLY A 169 9.76 13.20 10.95
N LEU A 170 10.55 12.17 10.64
CA LEU A 170 10.04 10.97 9.99
C LEU A 170 9.52 9.99 11.05
N ASP A 171 8.34 9.44 10.81
CA ASP A 171 7.66 8.52 11.73
C ASP A 171 7.92 7.05 11.37
N GLY A 172 8.45 6.77 10.18
CA GLY A 172 8.69 5.39 9.76
C GLY A 172 9.41 5.21 8.43
N LEU A 173 9.85 3.96 8.23
CA LEU A 173 10.43 3.49 7.00
C LEU A 173 9.40 2.67 6.22
N HIS A 174 9.43 2.77 4.90
CA HIS A 174 8.60 1.99 4.00
C HIS A 174 9.49 1.26 3.01
N PHE A 175 9.22 -0.01 2.77
CA PHE A 175 9.81 -0.75 1.67
C PHE A 175 8.74 -1.54 0.91
N HIS A 176 9.01 -1.83 -0.36
CA HIS A 176 8.14 -2.63 -1.19
C HIS A 176 9.02 -3.45 -2.14
N THR A 177 9.31 -4.68 -1.73
CA THR A 177 10.19 -5.62 -2.45
C THR A 177 9.49 -6.93 -2.75
N LEU A 178 8.32 -7.14 -2.14
CA LEU A 178 7.55 -8.37 -2.23
C LEU A 178 6.37 -8.19 -3.19
N CYS A 179 6.16 -9.15 -4.06
CA CYS A 179 5.00 -9.25 -4.92
C CYS A 179 4.62 -10.73 -5.06
N GLU A 180 3.46 -11.12 -4.51
CA GLU A 180 2.96 -12.51 -4.52
C GLU A 180 3.90 -13.52 -3.84
N GLN A 181 4.68 -13.08 -2.83
CA GLN A 181 5.66 -13.90 -2.13
C GLN A 181 5.25 -14.16 -0.69
N GLY A 182 5.81 -15.22 -0.11
CA GLY A 182 5.49 -15.69 1.23
C GLY A 182 6.38 -15.11 2.33
N ALA A 183 6.24 -15.69 3.53
CA ALA A 183 6.92 -15.25 4.74
C ALA A 183 8.46 -15.40 4.65
N ASP A 184 8.96 -16.41 3.94
CA ASP A 184 10.41 -16.63 3.78
C ASP A 184 11.08 -15.46 3.06
N ALA A 185 10.43 -14.93 2.01
CA ALA A 185 10.91 -13.77 1.28
C ALA A 185 10.86 -12.49 2.14
N LEU A 186 9.84 -12.36 2.99
CA LEU A 186 9.77 -11.26 3.96
C LEU A 186 10.90 -11.35 4.98
N ALA A 187 11.19 -12.53 5.54
CA ALA A 187 12.25 -12.72 6.50
C ALA A 187 13.62 -12.28 5.94
N LEU A 188 13.95 -12.71 4.70
CA LEU A 188 15.16 -12.27 4.03
C LEU A 188 15.23 -10.76 3.81
N THR A 189 14.10 -10.14 3.48
CA THR A 189 14.05 -8.69 3.28
C THR A 189 14.26 -7.95 4.59
N LEU A 190 13.69 -8.43 5.70
CA LEU A 190 13.84 -7.80 7.01
C LEU A 190 15.29 -7.82 7.50
N GLU A 191 16.04 -8.91 7.26
CA GLU A 191 17.48 -8.95 7.54
C GLU A 191 18.29 -7.87 6.81
N ALA A 192 17.82 -7.45 5.61
CA ALA A 192 18.47 -6.40 4.85
C ALA A 192 17.99 -4.98 5.23
N VAL A 193 16.88 -4.86 5.97
CA VAL A 193 16.31 -3.59 6.45
C VAL A 193 16.85 -3.22 7.83
N GLU A 194 17.20 -4.20 8.65
CA GLU A 194 17.79 -4.03 9.99
C GLU A 194 19.26 -3.59 9.97
#